data_01f6f19ef0bfa28150c75b21b72e8c90
#
_entry.id   01f6f19ef0bfa28150c75b21b72e8c90
#
_cell.length_a   1.000
_cell.length_b   1.000
_cell.length_c   1.000
_cell.angle_alpha   90.00
_cell.angle_beta   90.00
_cell.angle_gamma   90.00
#
_symmetry.space_group_name_H-M   'P 1'
#
loop_
_entity.id
_entity.type
_entity.pdbx_description
1 polymer ?
#
loop_
_entity_poly.entity_id
_entity_poly.type
_entity_poly.pdbx_seq_one_letter_code
_entity_poly.pdbx_strand_id
1 'polypeptide(L)'
;MKKTIALFTLILIYTAGFSQTNTTQDKTPAYKSNPTVPAFTLYKAPDSSAFTNKNLSTKKPTLIMIFSPDCGHCQHETTVLTDNISHFKNTQILMTTWLPYSEMTAFYKKYKIADYPQITMAWDNKYFFLPYYHVQTYPTFVVYDKHGKFVNTFSGEIKMEDLWTALGN
;
A
#
# COMPACT_ATOMS: atom_id res chain seq x y z
N MET A 1 72.00 -40.25 -30.74
CA MET A 1 70.81 -39.82 -31.48
C MET A 1 69.64 -40.08 -30.58
N LYS A 2 69.19 -39.05 -29.87
CA LYS A 2 68.10 -39.16 -28.88
C LYS A 2 66.86 -38.43 -29.46
N LYS A 3 65.80 -39.19 -29.74
CA LYS A 3 64.49 -38.64 -30.20
C LYS A 3 63.70 -38.22 -29.00
N THR A 4 63.46 -36.96 -28.86
CA THR A 4 62.54 -36.36 -27.87
C THR A 4 61.13 -36.35 -28.43
N ILE A 5 60.22 -37.11 -27.85
CA ILE A 5 58.80 -37.15 -28.17
C ILE A 5 58.16 -36.07 -27.29
N ALA A 6 57.60 -34.99 -27.92
CA ALA A 6 56.86 -33.98 -27.27
C ALA A 6 55.37 -34.43 -27.15
N LEU A 7 54.95 -34.64 -25.91
CA LEU A 7 53.57 -35.01 -25.59
C LEU A 7 52.74 -33.72 -25.49
N PHE A 8 51.90 -33.45 -26.50
CA PHE A 8 50.94 -32.38 -26.49
C PHE A 8 49.69 -32.84 -25.70
N THR A 9 49.61 -32.41 -24.45
CA THR A 9 48.39 -32.58 -23.66
C THR A 9 47.35 -31.51 -24.04
N LEU A 10 46.33 -31.92 -24.74
CA LEU A 10 45.18 -31.10 -25.11
C LEU A 10 44.27 -30.94 -23.88
N ILE A 11 44.33 -29.77 -23.23
CA ILE A 11 43.42 -29.41 -22.11
C ILE A 11 42.11 -28.93 -22.75
N LEU A 12 41.09 -29.81 -22.69
CA LEU A 12 39.71 -29.44 -23.01
C LEU A 12 39.15 -28.60 -21.86
N ILE A 13 39.08 -27.29 -22.05
CA ILE A 13 38.39 -26.40 -21.13
C ILE A 13 36.87 -26.50 -21.39
N TYR A 14 36.21 -27.28 -20.54
CA TYR A 14 34.74 -27.26 -20.46
C TYR A 14 34.28 -25.93 -19.90
N THR A 15 33.92 -24.99 -20.74
CA THR A 15 33.17 -23.80 -20.34
C THR A 15 31.74 -24.23 -20.11
N ALA A 16 31.39 -24.57 -18.85
CA ALA A 16 30.02 -24.68 -18.42
C ALA A 16 29.40 -23.29 -18.53
N GLY A 17 28.66 -23.03 -19.62
CA GLY A 17 27.86 -21.84 -19.79
C GLY A 17 26.79 -21.82 -18.70
N PHE A 18 27.00 -21.02 -17.66
CA PHE A 18 25.90 -20.63 -16.75
C PHE A 18 24.91 -19.85 -17.58
N SER A 19 23.89 -20.52 -18.09
CA SER A 19 22.70 -19.88 -18.62
C SER A 19 22.05 -19.14 -17.46
N GLN A 20 22.32 -17.82 -17.34
CA GLN A 20 21.53 -16.93 -16.48
C GLN A 20 20.13 -16.90 -17.09
N THR A 21 19.24 -17.69 -16.53
CA THR A 21 17.81 -17.52 -16.73
C THR A 21 17.46 -16.14 -16.18
N ASN A 22 17.44 -15.13 -17.06
CA ASN A 22 16.79 -13.87 -16.80
C ASN A 22 15.30 -14.18 -16.59
N THR A 23 14.94 -14.51 -15.36
CA THR A 23 13.55 -14.47 -14.92
C THR A 23 13.15 -13.00 -15.05
N THR A 24 12.46 -12.66 -16.11
CA THR A 24 11.77 -11.37 -16.23
C THR A 24 10.79 -11.35 -15.06
N GLN A 25 11.22 -10.77 -13.94
CA GLN A 25 10.38 -10.58 -12.79
C GLN A 25 9.20 -9.74 -13.28
N ASP A 26 8.02 -10.33 -13.30
CA ASP A 26 6.79 -9.63 -13.65
C ASP A 26 6.72 -8.37 -12.77
N LYS A 27 6.88 -7.19 -13.41
CA LYS A 27 6.89 -5.91 -12.72
C LYS A 27 5.49 -5.46 -12.29
N THR A 28 4.50 -6.34 -12.44
CA THR A 28 3.13 -6.06 -12.00
C THR A 28 3.12 -5.90 -10.48
N PRO A 29 2.67 -4.75 -9.94
CA PRO A 29 2.59 -4.54 -8.50
C PRO A 29 1.77 -5.62 -7.81
N ALA A 30 2.16 -6.01 -6.59
CA ALA A 30 1.54 -7.08 -5.83
C ALA A 30 0.00 -6.91 -5.68
N TYR A 31 -0.48 -5.69 -5.51
CA TYR A 31 -1.91 -5.38 -5.39
C TYR A 31 -2.69 -5.53 -6.71
N LYS A 32 -2.01 -5.58 -7.86
CA LYS A 32 -2.64 -5.85 -9.17
C LYS A 32 -2.62 -7.34 -9.51
N SER A 33 -1.55 -8.05 -9.13
CA SER A 33 -1.45 -9.51 -9.36
C SER A 33 -2.30 -10.30 -8.36
N ASN A 34 -2.46 -9.79 -7.12
CA ASN A 34 -3.41 -10.32 -6.13
C ASN A 34 -4.39 -9.21 -5.73
N PRO A 35 -5.48 -9.02 -6.49
CA PRO A 35 -6.35 -7.86 -6.37
C PRO A 35 -7.33 -7.94 -5.19
N THR A 36 -6.89 -8.47 -4.04
CA THR A 36 -7.68 -8.50 -2.79
C THR A 36 -6.99 -7.68 -1.72
N VAL A 37 -7.77 -7.25 -0.72
CA VAL A 37 -7.19 -6.57 0.45
C VAL A 37 -6.09 -7.43 1.05
N PRO A 38 -4.84 -6.94 1.16
CA PRO A 38 -3.73 -7.73 1.69
C PRO A 38 -3.91 -8.03 3.17
N ALA A 39 -3.22 -9.06 3.67
CA ALA A 39 -3.08 -9.27 5.09
C ALA A 39 -2.13 -8.22 5.68
N PHE A 40 -2.59 -7.50 6.69
CA PHE A 40 -1.79 -6.51 7.41
C PHE A 40 -2.07 -6.54 8.93
N THR A 41 -1.20 -5.94 9.70
CA THR A 41 -1.40 -5.62 11.12
C THR A 41 -0.90 -4.21 11.36
N LEU A 42 -1.79 -3.34 11.82
CA LEU A 42 -1.57 -1.94 12.16
C LEU A 42 -1.94 -1.69 13.62
N TYR A 43 -1.70 -0.49 14.14
CA TYR A 43 -2.04 -0.11 15.51
C TYR A 43 -2.89 1.17 15.51
N LYS A 44 -4.11 1.07 16.02
CA LYS A 44 -5.08 2.18 15.97
C LYS A 44 -4.70 3.38 16.85
N ALA A 45 -5.11 4.56 16.43
CA ALA A 45 -5.27 5.70 17.31
C ALA A 45 -6.68 5.63 17.98
N PRO A 46 -6.80 6.06 19.25
CA PRO A 46 -5.75 6.56 20.12
C PRO A 46 -5.14 5.49 21.02
N ASP A 47 -5.61 4.24 21.00
CA ASP A 47 -5.43 3.21 22.02
C ASP A 47 -4.34 2.17 21.69
N SER A 48 -3.69 2.29 20.54
CA SER A 48 -2.68 1.33 20.06
C SER A 48 -3.18 -0.11 19.92
N SER A 49 -4.48 -0.36 19.93
CA SER A 49 -5.00 -1.70 19.73
C SER A 49 -4.73 -2.19 18.29
N ALA A 50 -4.49 -3.50 18.15
CA ALA A 50 -4.19 -4.09 16.85
C ALA A 50 -5.41 -4.00 15.90
N PHE A 51 -5.14 -3.65 14.64
CA PHE A 51 -6.11 -3.60 13.56
C PHE A 51 -5.58 -4.37 12.36
N THR A 52 -6.34 -5.32 11.88
CA THR A 52 -5.96 -6.21 10.79
C THR A 52 -6.99 -6.14 9.65
N ASN A 53 -6.65 -6.67 8.49
CA ASN A 53 -7.61 -6.83 7.40
C ASN A 53 -8.88 -7.61 7.80
N LYS A 54 -8.82 -8.48 8.82
CA LYS A 54 -9.98 -9.22 9.35
C LYS A 54 -10.97 -8.34 10.11
N ASN A 55 -10.57 -7.14 10.51
CA ASN A 55 -11.45 -6.16 11.16
C ASN A 55 -12.25 -5.34 10.13
N LEU A 56 -11.88 -5.42 8.85
CA LEU A 56 -12.65 -4.80 7.78
C LEU A 56 -13.95 -5.55 7.52
N SER A 57 -15.02 -4.81 7.28
CA SER A 57 -16.31 -5.38 6.90
C SER A 57 -16.24 -5.99 5.49
N THR A 58 -16.80 -7.17 5.32
CA THR A 58 -16.96 -7.83 4.01
C THR A 58 -18.23 -7.39 3.28
N LYS A 59 -18.93 -6.36 3.78
CA LYS A 59 -20.19 -5.85 3.22
C LYS A 59 -20.09 -4.39 2.77
N LYS A 60 -18.95 -3.75 3.03
CA LYS A 60 -18.73 -2.34 2.70
C LYS A 60 -17.51 -2.18 1.79
N PRO A 61 -17.53 -1.27 0.82
CA PRO A 61 -16.32 -0.86 0.12
C PRO A 61 -15.30 -0.31 1.11
N THR A 62 -14.02 -0.44 0.77
CA THR A 62 -12.90 0.06 1.59
C THR A 62 -12.15 1.14 0.85
N LEU A 63 -11.98 2.28 1.48
CA LEU A 63 -11.07 3.34 1.06
C LEU A 63 -9.86 3.32 1.99
N ILE A 64 -8.66 3.10 1.46
CA ILE A 64 -7.41 3.23 2.22
C ILE A 64 -6.74 4.55 1.79
N MET A 65 -6.51 5.46 2.72
CA MET A 65 -5.72 6.67 2.53
C MET A 65 -4.35 6.50 3.18
N ILE A 66 -3.31 6.44 2.36
CA ILE A 66 -1.91 6.39 2.80
C ILE A 66 -1.40 7.83 2.77
N PHE A 67 -0.99 8.35 3.93
CA PHE A 67 -0.72 9.77 4.08
C PHE A 67 0.50 10.05 4.98
N SER A 68 1.01 11.28 4.89
CA SER A 68 1.99 11.84 5.81
C SER A 68 1.34 12.98 6.61
N PRO A 69 1.40 12.97 7.95
CA PRO A 69 0.83 14.03 8.80
C PRO A 69 1.37 15.44 8.53
N ASP A 70 2.61 15.55 8.08
CA ASP A 70 3.29 16.82 7.76
C ASP A 70 3.07 17.31 6.32
N CYS A 71 2.42 16.49 5.48
CA CYS A 71 2.13 16.81 4.09
C CYS A 71 0.91 17.74 3.96
N GLY A 72 1.09 18.93 3.39
CA GLY A 72 0.01 19.91 3.19
C GLY A 72 -1.16 19.39 2.34
N HIS A 73 -0.87 18.64 1.26
CA HIS A 73 -1.91 18.01 0.44
C HIS A 73 -2.71 16.96 1.24
N CYS A 74 -2.05 16.17 2.09
CA CYS A 74 -2.73 15.21 2.95
C CYS A 74 -3.64 15.89 3.96
N GLN A 75 -3.21 17.02 4.52
CA GLN A 75 -4.00 17.84 5.43
C GLN A 75 -5.24 18.41 4.73
N HIS A 76 -5.06 18.92 3.51
CA HIS A 76 -6.14 19.41 2.68
C HIS A 76 -7.16 18.30 2.36
N GLU A 77 -6.68 17.17 1.81
CA GLU A 77 -7.54 16.04 1.45
C GLU A 77 -8.26 15.42 2.65
N THR A 78 -7.65 15.46 3.84
CA THR A 78 -8.34 15.04 5.08
C THR A 78 -9.52 15.96 5.39
N THR A 79 -9.35 17.28 5.23
CA THR A 79 -10.42 18.24 5.44
C THR A 79 -11.54 18.01 4.42
N VAL A 80 -11.21 17.92 3.13
CA VAL A 80 -12.17 17.65 2.06
C VAL A 80 -12.94 16.34 2.31
N LEU A 81 -12.24 15.27 2.72
CA LEU A 81 -12.85 14.00 3.05
C LEU A 81 -13.84 14.11 4.22
N THR A 82 -13.44 14.81 5.29
CA THR A 82 -14.30 14.97 6.48
C THR A 82 -15.49 15.90 6.21
N ASP A 83 -15.34 16.95 5.42
CA ASP A 83 -16.44 17.83 5.02
C ASP A 83 -17.48 17.11 4.15
N ASN A 84 -17.03 16.12 3.39
CA ASN A 84 -17.88 15.29 2.52
C ASN A 84 -18.24 13.93 3.13
N ILE A 85 -18.04 13.73 4.41
CA ILE A 85 -18.14 12.43 5.08
C ILE A 85 -19.51 11.76 4.94
N SER A 86 -20.57 12.54 4.73
CA SER A 86 -21.93 12.05 4.51
C SER A 86 -22.06 11.17 3.25
N HIS A 87 -21.20 11.36 2.25
CA HIS A 87 -21.15 10.53 1.04
C HIS A 87 -20.47 9.16 1.28
N PHE A 88 -19.76 9.01 2.39
CA PHE A 88 -19.05 7.78 2.76
C PHE A 88 -19.77 6.94 3.82
N LYS A 89 -21.10 7.14 4.05
CA LYS A 89 -21.88 6.42 5.08
C LYS A 89 -21.79 4.90 4.98
N ASN A 90 -21.73 4.37 3.76
CA ASN A 90 -21.63 2.95 3.49
C ASN A 90 -20.21 2.46 3.23
N THR A 91 -19.21 3.33 3.37
CA THR A 91 -17.78 3.03 3.15
C THR A 91 -17.07 2.90 4.49
N GLN A 92 -16.12 2.00 4.58
CA GLN A 92 -15.14 1.98 5.66
C GLN A 92 -13.85 2.61 5.17
N ILE A 93 -13.29 3.53 5.96
CA ILE A 93 -12.11 4.31 5.59
C ILE A 93 -10.98 3.95 6.55
N LEU A 94 -9.85 3.52 5.99
CA LEU A 94 -8.61 3.29 6.73
C LEU A 94 -7.62 4.38 6.36
N MET A 95 -7.32 5.29 7.28
CA MET A 95 -6.23 6.24 7.16
C MET A 95 -4.98 5.65 7.81
N THR A 96 -3.88 5.58 7.07
CA THR A 96 -2.65 4.95 7.59
C THR A 96 -1.41 5.76 7.24
N THR A 97 -0.48 5.80 8.18
CA THR A 97 0.84 6.42 8.02
C THR A 97 1.91 5.53 8.65
N TRP A 98 3.12 5.62 8.13
CA TRP A 98 4.30 4.95 8.67
C TRP A 98 5.11 5.85 9.62
N LEU A 99 4.81 7.15 9.66
CA LEU A 99 5.48 8.10 10.55
C LEU A 99 5.17 7.78 12.03
N PRO A 100 5.97 8.28 12.98
CA PRO A 100 5.84 7.95 14.38
C PRO A 100 4.41 8.00 14.91
N TYR A 101 4.06 7.05 15.76
CA TYR A 101 2.72 6.95 16.38
C TYR A 101 2.27 8.27 17.03
N SER A 102 3.22 9.03 17.62
CA SER A 102 2.95 10.33 18.23
C SER A 102 2.47 11.36 17.20
N GLU A 103 3.04 11.37 16.00
CA GLU A 103 2.63 12.28 14.92
C GLU A 103 1.26 11.91 14.39
N MET A 104 1.00 10.62 14.19
CA MET A 104 -0.32 10.13 13.81
C MET A 104 -1.39 10.51 14.85
N THR A 105 -1.09 10.33 16.14
CA THR A 105 -2.06 10.68 17.19
C THR A 105 -2.27 12.19 17.33
N ALA A 106 -1.25 13.00 17.06
CA ALA A 106 -1.41 14.46 16.98
C ALA A 106 -2.35 14.85 15.83
N PHE A 107 -2.15 14.23 14.66
CA PHE A 107 -3.02 14.41 13.50
C PHE A 107 -4.46 13.95 13.77
N TYR A 108 -4.63 12.78 14.38
CA TYR A 108 -5.93 12.24 14.79
C TYR A 108 -6.71 13.22 15.66
N LYS A 109 -6.05 13.84 16.64
CA LYS A 109 -6.65 14.86 17.51
C LYS A 109 -6.96 16.16 16.77
N LYS A 110 -5.99 16.65 15.95
CA LYS A 110 -6.13 17.91 15.19
C LYS A 110 -7.37 17.88 14.28
N TYR A 111 -7.57 16.77 13.57
CA TYR A 111 -8.67 16.59 12.61
C TYR A 111 -9.92 15.96 13.22
N LYS A 112 -9.97 15.79 14.56
CA LYS A 112 -11.11 15.23 15.30
C LYS A 112 -11.62 13.91 14.68
N ILE A 113 -10.71 13.05 14.28
CA ILE A 113 -11.05 11.79 13.58
C ILE A 113 -11.99 10.90 14.40
N ALA A 114 -11.98 11.03 15.72
CA ALA A 114 -12.93 10.36 16.61
C ALA A 114 -14.41 10.63 16.29
N ASP A 115 -14.72 11.78 15.68
CA ASP A 115 -16.09 12.19 15.37
C ASP A 115 -16.66 11.48 14.11
N TYR A 116 -15.82 10.72 13.40
CA TYR A 116 -16.14 10.05 12.14
C TYR A 116 -16.06 8.52 12.29
N PRO A 117 -17.15 7.83 12.69
CA PRO A 117 -17.13 6.40 13.03
C PRO A 117 -16.78 5.48 11.84
N GLN A 118 -16.90 5.96 10.60
CA GLN A 118 -16.46 5.24 9.40
C GLN A 118 -14.96 5.31 9.14
N ILE A 119 -14.22 6.18 9.87
CA ILE A 119 -12.77 6.32 9.73
C ILE A 119 -12.04 5.57 10.84
N THR A 120 -11.17 4.67 10.47
CA THR A 120 -10.16 4.08 11.35
C THR A 120 -8.81 4.67 10.98
N MET A 121 -8.11 5.30 11.93
CA MET A 121 -6.74 5.73 11.72
C MET A 121 -5.78 4.78 12.43
N ALA A 122 -4.78 4.26 11.71
CA ALA A 122 -3.88 3.24 12.24
C ALA A 122 -2.44 3.39 11.70
N TRP A 123 -1.49 3.08 12.57
CA TRP A 123 -0.06 3.18 12.33
C TRP A 123 0.50 1.93 11.65
N ASP A 124 1.17 2.13 10.52
CA ASP A 124 1.91 1.11 9.78
C ASP A 124 3.38 1.08 10.24
N ASN A 125 3.61 0.50 11.42
CA ASN A 125 4.95 0.41 12.02
C ASN A 125 5.93 -0.49 11.26
N LYS A 126 5.44 -1.24 10.29
CA LYS A 126 6.25 -2.16 9.48
C LYS A 126 6.52 -1.64 8.07
N TYR A 127 6.08 -0.43 7.75
CA TYR A 127 6.29 0.14 6.42
C TYR A 127 5.67 -0.70 5.30
N PHE A 128 4.57 -1.39 5.59
CA PHE A 128 4.00 -2.40 4.70
C PHE A 128 3.32 -1.79 3.47
N PHE A 129 2.52 -0.72 3.66
CA PHE A 129 1.68 -0.20 2.58
C PHE A 129 2.46 0.52 1.48
N LEU A 130 3.56 1.20 1.81
CA LEU A 130 4.32 1.97 0.85
C LEU A 130 4.87 1.11 -0.30
N PRO A 131 5.68 0.06 -0.02
CA PRO A 131 6.19 -0.80 -1.08
C PRO A 131 5.09 -1.66 -1.70
N TYR A 132 4.07 -2.07 -0.92
CA TYR A 132 3.00 -2.93 -1.43
C TYR A 132 2.19 -2.24 -2.53
N TYR A 133 1.82 -0.96 -2.33
CA TYR A 133 1.06 -0.17 -3.31
C TYR A 133 1.94 0.67 -4.23
N HIS A 134 3.27 0.58 -4.14
CA HIS A 134 4.22 1.40 -4.89
C HIS A 134 3.94 2.90 -4.73
N VAL A 135 3.70 3.35 -3.50
CA VAL A 135 3.37 4.74 -3.18
C VAL A 135 4.54 5.66 -3.51
N GLN A 136 4.31 6.65 -4.35
CA GLN A 136 5.30 7.66 -4.74
C GLN A 136 4.85 9.09 -4.42
N THR A 137 3.55 9.29 -4.23
CA THR A 137 2.95 10.61 -3.99
C THR A 137 1.94 10.50 -2.85
N TYR A 138 1.85 11.56 -2.03
CA TYR A 138 0.92 11.62 -0.90
C TYR A 138 -0.11 12.73 -1.08
N PRO A 139 -1.36 12.50 -0.66
CA PRO A 139 -1.88 11.19 -0.23
C PRO A 139 -2.01 10.22 -1.41
N THR A 140 -2.01 8.93 -1.13
CA THR A 140 -2.44 7.89 -2.06
C THR A 140 -3.70 7.23 -1.52
N PHE A 141 -4.71 7.13 -2.36
CA PHE A 141 -5.98 6.47 -2.06
C PHE A 141 -6.05 5.14 -2.80
N VAL A 142 -6.44 4.09 -2.11
CA VAL A 142 -6.65 2.76 -2.68
C VAL A 142 -8.08 2.34 -2.41
N VAL A 143 -8.78 1.95 -3.47
CA VAL A 143 -10.20 1.60 -3.41
C VAL A 143 -10.38 0.11 -3.62
N TYR A 144 -11.13 -0.51 -2.71
CA TYR A 144 -11.63 -1.87 -2.83
C TYR A 144 -13.16 -1.87 -2.79
N ASP A 145 -13.77 -2.71 -3.60
CA ASP A 145 -15.23 -2.90 -3.58
C ASP A 145 -15.71 -3.61 -2.29
N LYS A 146 -17.01 -3.78 -2.16
CA LYS A 146 -17.63 -4.47 -1.00
C LYS A 146 -17.23 -5.95 -0.86
N HIS A 147 -16.64 -6.56 -1.88
CA HIS A 147 -16.11 -7.92 -1.86
C HIS A 147 -14.62 -7.98 -1.55
N GLY A 148 -14.00 -6.81 -1.25
CA GLY A 148 -12.57 -6.68 -1.01
C GLY A 148 -11.72 -6.82 -2.26
N LYS A 149 -12.31 -6.65 -3.45
CA LYS A 149 -11.58 -6.67 -4.73
C LYS A 149 -11.07 -5.27 -5.06
N PHE A 150 -9.82 -5.17 -5.47
CA PHE A 150 -9.19 -3.93 -5.90
C PHE A 150 -9.95 -3.30 -7.08
N VAL A 151 -10.21 -2.00 -6.98
CA VAL A 151 -10.89 -1.19 -8.00
C VAL A 151 -9.91 -0.24 -8.65
N ASN A 152 -9.30 0.68 -7.87
CA ASN A 152 -8.41 1.71 -8.41
C ASN A 152 -7.48 2.29 -7.33
N THR A 153 -6.47 3.05 -7.79
CA THR A 153 -5.65 3.94 -6.96
C THR A 153 -5.69 5.35 -7.50
N PHE A 154 -5.69 6.34 -6.58
CA PHE A 154 -5.57 7.76 -6.89
C PHE A 154 -4.45 8.36 -6.06
N SER A 155 -3.77 9.40 -6.54
CA SER A 155 -2.64 9.99 -5.82
C SER A 155 -2.63 11.51 -5.96
N GLY A 156 -2.23 12.20 -4.90
CA GLY A 156 -2.20 13.66 -4.81
C GLY A 156 -3.58 14.25 -4.59
N GLU A 157 -3.81 15.44 -5.13
CA GLU A 157 -5.09 16.12 -5.11
C GLU A 157 -6.08 15.43 -6.06
N ILE A 158 -7.26 15.09 -5.54
CA ILE A 158 -8.25 14.29 -6.27
C ILE A 158 -9.63 14.94 -6.22
N LYS A 159 -10.44 14.63 -7.24
CA LYS A 159 -11.86 14.98 -7.19
C LYS A 159 -12.62 13.95 -6.37
N MET A 160 -13.43 14.40 -5.40
CA MET A 160 -14.22 13.49 -4.55
C MET A 160 -15.19 12.63 -5.37
N GLU A 161 -15.70 13.16 -6.49
CA GLU A 161 -16.58 12.45 -7.43
C GLU A 161 -15.91 11.18 -8.00
N ASP A 162 -14.59 11.23 -8.25
CA ASP A 162 -13.83 10.06 -8.75
C ASP A 162 -13.77 8.96 -7.68
N LEU A 163 -13.59 9.34 -6.40
CA LEU A 163 -13.64 8.38 -5.28
C LEU A 163 -15.05 7.79 -5.11
N TRP A 164 -16.09 8.62 -5.15
CA TRP A 164 -17.47 8.14 -4.99
C TRP A 164 -17.83 7.15 -6.09
N THR A 165 -17.49 7.49 -7.33
CA THR A 165 -17.71 6.59 -8.49
C THR A 165 -16.96 5.27 -8.32
N ALA A 166 -15.68 5.33 -7.90
CA ALA A 166 -14.88 4.12 -7.68
C ALA A 166 -15.41 3.25 -6.52
N LEU A 167 -16.04 3.86 -5.51
CA LEU A 167 -16.66 3.16 -4.37
C LEU A 167 -18.05 2.58 -4.70
N GLY A 168 -18.61 2.93 -5.87
CA GLY A 168 -19.95 2.48 -6.29
C GLY A 168 -21.11 3.27 -5.64
N ASN A 169 -20.85 4.53 -5.30
CA ASN A 169 -21.82 5.48 -4.74
C ASN A 169 -22.39 6.40 -5.83
#